data_11738605a03638d149384386d77b8061
#
_entry.id   11738605a03638d149384386d77b8061
#
_cell.length_a   1.000
_cell.length_b   1.000
_cell.length_c   1.000
_cell.angle_alpha   90.00
_cell.angle_beta   90.00
_cell.angle_gamma   90.00
#
_symmetry.space_group_name_H-M   'P 1'
#
loop_
_entity.id
_entity.type
_entity.pdbx_description
1 polymer ?
#
loop_
_entity_poly.entity_id
_entity_poly.type
_entity_poly.pdbx_seq_one_letter_code
_entity_poly.pdbx_strand_id
1 'polypeptide(L)'
;LPTYGTWDRRVLERCYEDIDAISMHNYYGNMPELTGGSTARYLAMNLDMERQIRNIAGICDEVQAQLGSTKKLWLAFDEWNIWYRAREPEHMDGHLQVAPRLLEEEYNLEDALLVGGFLNSLMRHSDRVRIACMAQLVNVIAPLVTNDEGVLRQSIYYPYAWALEYARGRVLDLAVESDSYPITAEGLRPDFACEDMVPYLDVAATLDEENARASIFILNRDLDAERDVTIRWQNLQPAGVLSCETLTGSDLKAMNTFTQPHRVAPRALDTPQPGQAMTMKVPAASYTVLSLAVD
;
A
#
# COMPACT_ATOMS: atom_id res chain seq x y z
N LEU A 1 -16.01 2.17 -13.69
CA LEU A 1 -16.26 1.78 -15.08
C LEU A 1 -16.21 0.25 -15.16
N PRO A 2 -17.25 -0.44 -15.65
CA PRO A 2 -17.33 -1.90 -15.65
C PRO A 2 -16.50 -2.55 -16.77
N THR A 3 -15.36 -2.00 -17.12
CA THR A 3 -14.58 -2.39 -18.27
C THR A 3 -13.27 -3.08 -17.95
N TYR A 4 -12.89 -3.09 -16.65
CA TYR A 4 -11.77 -3.91 -16.21
C TYR A 4 -12.04 -5.38 -16.53
N GLY A 5 -11.12 -6.00 -17.21
CA GLY A 5 -11.21 -7.37 -17.65
C GLY A 5 -11.70 -7.54 -19.09
N THR A 6 -12.79 -6.92 -19.52
CA THR A 6 -13.27 -7.06 -20.92
C THR A 6 -12.42 -6.26 -21.90
N TRP A 7 -12.06 -5.03 -21.52
CA TRP A 7 -11.16 -4.19 -22.33
C TRP A 7 -9.77 -4.82 -22.39
N ASP A 8 -9.22 -5.17 -21.23
CA ASP A 8 -7.88 -5.74 -21.11
C ASP A 8 -7.75 -7.02 -21.96
N ARG A 9 -8.72 -7.92 -21.86
CA ARG A 9 -8.77 -9.14 -22.68
C ARG A 9 -8.73 -8.82 -24.18
N ARG A 10 -9.54 -7.89 -24.65
CA ARG A 10 -9.62 -7.56 -26.07
C ARG A 10 -8.35 -6.92 -26.63
N VAL A 11 -7.67 -6.11 -25.80
CA VAL A 11 -6.37 -5.55 -26.15
C VAL A 11 -5.33 -6.66 -26.22
N LEU A 12 -5.27 -7.51 -25.20
CA LEU A 12 -4.33 -8.63 -25.12
C LEU A 12 -4.52 -9.62 -26.28
N GLU A 13 -5.74 -9.99 -26.63
CA GLU A 13 -6.04 -10.88 -27.77
C GLU A 13 -5.46 -10.38 -29.11
N ARG A 14 -5.18 -9.09 -29.24
CA ARG A 14 -4.71 -8.45 -30.47
C ARG A 14 -3.25 -8.05 -30.46
N CYS A 15 -2.73 -7.72 -29.28
CA CYS A 15 -1.42 -7.09 -29.15
C CYS A 15 -0.43 -7.92 -28.31
N TYR A 16 -0.79 -9.14 -27.91
CA TYR A 16 -0.02 -9.92 -26.92
C TYR A 16 1.45 -10.06 -27.26
N GLU A 17 1.75 -10.37 -28.53
CA GLU A 17 3.14 -10.57 -28.97
C GLU A 17 3.92 -9.26 -29.15
N ASP A 18 3.21 -8.14 -29.29
CA ASP A 18 3.81 -6.83 -29.57
C ASP A 18 4.13 -6.03 -28.30
N ILE A 19 3.64 -6.46 -27.12
CA ILE A 19 3.80 -5.75 -25.84
C ILE A 19 4.53 -6.61 -24.83
N ASP A 20 5.17 -5.97 -23.85
CA ASP A 20 5.85 -6.64 -22.73
C ASP A 20 5.07 -6.53 -21.42
N ALA A 21 4.21 -5.55 -21.33
CA ALA A 21 3.39 -5.27 -20.15
C ALA A 21 2.00 -4.77 -20.50
N ILE A 22 1.07 -4.93 -19.57
CA ILE A 22 -0.20 -4.20 -19.56
C ILE A 22 -0.20 -3.20 -18.41
N SER A 23 -0.63 -1.97 -18.71
CA SER A 23 -0.79 -0.89 -17.74
C SER A 23 -2.09 -1.03 -16.98
N MET A 24 -2.07 -0.68 -15.70
CA MET A 24 -3.25 -0.63 -14.85
C MET A 24 -3.18 0.55 -13.88
N HIS A 25 -4.32 1.20 -13.64
CA HIS A 25 -4.44 2.35 -12.75
C HIS A 25 -5.55 2.12 -11.72
N ASN A 26 -5.38 2.63 -10.51
CA ASN A 26 -6.46 2.74 -9.53
C ASN A 26 -6.20 3.85 -8.51
N TYR A 27 -7.28 4.55 -8.14
CA TYR A 27 -7.29 5.56 -7.09
C TYR A 27 -8.31 5.21 -6.02
N TYR A 28 -7.94 5.43 -4.77
CA TYR A 28 -8.69 5.03 -3.59
C TYR A 28 -9.08 6.24 -2.75
N GLY A 29 -10.06 6.08 -1.89
CA GLY A 29 -10.48 7.14 -0.98
C GLY A 29 -11.46 6.67 0.09
N ASN A 30 -11.46 7.33 1.24
CA ASN A 30 -12.40 7.07 2.33
C ASN A 30 -13.71 7.83 2.10
N MET A 31 -14.37 7.55 0.97
CA MET A 31 -15.64 8.18 0.59
C MET A 31 -16.83 7.41 1.19
N PRO A 32 -17.90 8.11 1.62
CA PRO A 32 -19.07 7.46 2.21
C PRO A 32 -19.66 6.33 1.36
N GLU A 33 -19.71 6.50 0.05
CA GLU A 33 -20.23 5.52 -0.91
C GLU A 33 -19.32 4.28 -1.10
N LEU A 34 -18.03 4.37 -0.71
CA LEU A 34 -17.08 3.27 -0.82
C LEU A 34 -16.86 2.55 0.50
N THR A 35 -16.72 3.29 1.58
CA THR A 35 -16.32 2.76 2.88
C THR A 35 -17.36 2.97 3.97
N GLY A 36 -18.40 3.77 3.69
CA GLY A 36 -19.33 4.26 4.72
C GLY A 36 -18.65 5.17 5.75
N GLY A 37 -17.49 5.75 5.43
CA GLY A 37 -16.65 6.53 6.35
C GLY A 37 -15.90 5.68 7.39
N SER A 38 -15.92 4.35 7.26
CA SER A 38 -15.27 3.42 8.20
C SER A 38 -13.77 3.31 7.92
N THR A 39 -12.94 3.66 8.89
CA THR A 39 -11.49 3.46 8.82
C THR A 39 -11.13 1.97 8.68
N ALA A 40 -11.83 1.06 9.36
CA ALA A 40 -11.57 -0.37 9.26
C ALA A 40 -11.76 -0.89 7.82
N ARG A 41 -12.82 -0.44 7.13
CA ARG A 41 -13.04 -0.74 5.71
C ARG A 41 -12.00 -0.08 4.81
N TYR A 42 -11.66 1.15 5.12
CA TYR A 42 -10.68 1.91 4.37
C TYR A 42 -9.31 1.24 4.38
N LEU A 43 -8.84 0.81 5.54
CA LEU A 43 -7.57 0.09 5.66
C LEU A 43 -7.57 -1.30 5.00
N ALA A 44 -8.72 -1.84 4.62
CA ALA A 44 -8.85 -3.08 3.87
C ALA A 44 -8.78 -2.90 2.34
N MET A 45 -8.74 -1.67 1.83
CA MET A 45 -8.79 -1.41 0.39
C MET A 45 -7.57 -1.93 -0.38
N ASN A 46 -6.47 -2.23 0.28
CA ASN A 46 -5.35 -2.89 -0.38
C ASN A 46 -5.71 -4.30 -0.88
N LEU A 47 -6.69 -4.98 -0.27
CA LEU A 47 -7.20 -6.27 -0.75
C LEU A 47 -7.92 -6.13 -2.11
N ASP A 48 -8.55 -4.98 -2.37
CA ASP A 48 -9.09 -4.66 -3.68
C ASP A 48 -7.99 -4.49 -4.73
N MET A 49 -6.88 -3.82 -4.38
CA MET A 49 -5.71 -3.73 -5.24
C MET A 49 -5.16 -5.12 -5.60
N GLU A 50 -5.05 -6.02 -4.62
CA GLU A 50 -4.61 -7.40 -4.87
C GLU A 50 -5.56 -8.16 -5.78
N ARG A 51 -6.87 -8.00 -5.56
CA ARG A 51 -7.87 -8.62 -6.44
C ARG A 51 -7.74 -8.12 -7.88
N GLN A 52 -7.53 -6.82 -8.08
CA GLN A 52 -7.30 -6.25 -9.40
C GLN A 52 -6.04 -6.81 -10.06
N ILE A 53 -4.93 -6.88 -9.32
CA ILE A 53 -3.68 -7.48 -9.82
C ILE A 53 -3.90 -8.94 -10.23
N ARG A 54 -4.52 -9.76 -9.36
CA ARG A 54 -4.81 -11.18 -9.67
C ARG A 54 -5.72 -11.33 -10.88
N ASN A 55 -6.75 -10.50 -11.01
CA ASN A 55 -7.67 -10.55 -12.14
C ASN A 55 -6.97 -10.24 -13.47
N ILE A 56 -6.20 -9.17 -13.55
CA ILE A 56 -5.49 -8.81 -14.77
C ILE A 56 -4.39 -9.84 -15.09
N ALA A 57 -3.67 -10.32 -14.09
CA ALA A 57 -2.70 -11.39 -14.26
C ALA A 57 -3.35 -12.67 -14.84
N GLY A 58 -4.52 -13.06 -14.30
CA GLY A 58 -5.29 -14.20 -14.79
C GLY A 58 -5.72 -14.04 -16.25
N ILE A 59 -6.19 -12.84 -16.64
CA ILE A 59 -6.53 -12.54 -18.04
C ILE A 59 -5.32 -12.66 -18.95
N CYS A 60 -4.14 -12.17 -18.53
CA CYS A 60 -2.91 -12.34 -19.28
C CYS A 60 -2.58 -13.83 -19.50
N ASP A 61 -2.69 -14.64 -18.44
CA ASP A 61 -2.37 -16.06 -18.49
C ASP A 61 -3.37 -16.85 -19.37
N GLU A 62 -4.67 -16.50 -19.30
CA GLU A 62 -5.69 -17.09 -20.17
C GLU A 62 -5.47 -16.75 -21.65
N VAL A 63 -5.17 -15.49 -21.98
CA VAL A 63 -4.90 -15.08 -23.35
C VAL A 63 -3.59 -15.70 -23.86
N GLN A 64 -2.56 -15.77 -23.02
CA GLN A 64 -1.33 -16.49 -23.32
C GLN A 64 -1.62 -17.93 -23.75
N ALA A 65 -2.42 -18.65 -22.98
CA ALA A 65 -2.78 -20.04 -23.27
C ALA A 65 -3.61 -20.16 -24.57
N GLN A 66 -4.56 -19.25 -24.81
CA GLN A 66 -5.38 -19.22 -26.02
C GLN A 66 -4.55 -19.01 -27.29
N LEU A 67 -3.52 -18.16 -27.21
CA LEU A 67 -2.64 -17.88 -28.37
C LEU A 67 -1.51 -18.91 -28.51
N GLY A 68 -1.32 -19.79 -27.53
CA GLY A 68 -0.18 -20.72 -27.51
C GLY A 68 1.17 -20.00 -27.35
N SER A 69 1.17 -18.79 -26.79
CA SER A 69 2.38 -17.98 -26.62
C SER A 69 3.26 -18.50 -25.48
N THR A 70 4.57 -18.40 -25.65
CA THR A 70 5.55 -18.64 -24.57
C THR A 70 5.93 -17.38 -23.83
N LYS A 71 5.53 -16.22 -24.35
CA LYS A 71 5.80 -14.91 -23.73
C LYS A 71 4.93 -14.70 -22.51
N LYS A 72 5.53 -14.37 -21.36
CA LYS A 72 4.80 -14.00 -20.14
C LYS A 72 4.82 -12.50 -19.97
N LEU A 73 3.64 -11.87 -20.04
CA LEU A 73 3.49 -10.45 -19.81
C LEU A 73 3.56 -10.14 -18.30
N TRP A 74 4.14 -9.01 -17.98
CA TRP A 74 4.13 -8.44 -16.64
C TRP A 74 3.14 -7.26 -16.56
N LEU A 75 2.89 -6.78 -15.35
CA LEU A 75 1.96 -5.69 -15.07
C LEU A 75 2.75 -4.43 -14.73
N ALA A 76 2.31 -3.30 -15.29
CA ALA A 76 2.72 -1.97 -14.89
C ALA A 76 1.57 -1.31 -14.13
N PHE A 77 1.65 -1.27 -12.81
CA PHE A 77 0.75 -0.47 -11.98
C PHE A 77 1.29 0.96 -11.93
N ASP A 78 1.27 1.61 -13.09
CA ASP A 78 2.00 2.86 -13.35
C ASP A 78 1.26 4.12 -12.88
N GLU A 79 0.01 3.98 -12.40
CA GLU A 79 -0.66 5.00 -11.60
C GLU A 79 -1.45 4.38 -10.46
N TRP A 80 -1.13 4.76 -9.23
CA TRP A 80 -1.94 4.46 -8.05
C TRP A 80 -1.72 5.51 -6.97
N ASN A 81 -2.76 5.84 -6.22
CA ASN A 81 -2.69 6.68 -5.02
C ASN A 81 -4.06 6.73 -4.32
N ILE A 82 -4.12 7.51 -3.26
CA ILE A 82 -5.32 7.99 -2.61
C ILE A 82 -5.66 9.35 -3.22
N TRP A 83 -6.91 9.51 -3.66
CA TRP A 83 -7.36 10.75 -4.25
C TRP A 83 -8.87 10.91 -4.11
N TYR A 84 -9.34 11.69 -3.16
CA TYR A 84 -10.77 11.92 -2.94
C TYR A 84 -11.10 13.30 -2.35
N ARG A 85 -10.32 13.86 -1.40
CA ARG A 85 -10.64 15.16 -0.77
C ARG A 85 -10.56 16.31 -1.77
N ALA A 86 -9.54 16.32 -2.64
CA ALA A 86 -9.43 17.32 -3.68
C ALA A 86 -10.56 17.28 -4.73
N ARG A 87 -11.41 16.23 -4.69
CA ARG A 87 -12.60 16.08 -5.54
C ARG A 87 -13.89 16.56 -4.87
N GLU A 88 -13.84 16.93 -3.60
CA GLU A 88 -15.04 17.38 -2.88
C GLU A 88 -15.53 18.73 -3.44
N PRO A 89 -16.88 18.94 -3.46
CA PRO A 89 -17.48 20.16 -4.02
C PRO A 89 -16.95 21.47 -3.42
N GLU A 90 -16.50 21.43 -2.17
CA GLU A 90 -15.92 22.59 -1.47
C GLU A 90 -14.65 23.12 -2.15
N HIS A 91 -13.92 22.24 -2.84
CA HIS A 91 -12.75 22.60 -3.64
C HIS A 91 -13.10 22.92 -5.10
N MET A 92 -14.35 22.62 -5.51
CA MET A 92 -14.86 22.78 -6.86
C MET A 92 -16.09 23.73 -6.89
N ASP A 93 -15.99 24.85 -6.20
CA ASP A 93 -17.11 25.78 -5.98
C ASP A 93 -17.69 26.44 -7.26
N GLY A 94 -17.10 26.13 -8.41
CA GLY A 94 -17.55 26.63 -9.72
C GLY A 94 -17.25 28.09 -9.98
N HIS A 95 -16.64 28.83 -9.06
CA HIS A 95 -16.20 30.17 -9.28
C HIS A 95 -14.85 30.21 -10.00
N LEU A 96 -14.71 31.11 -10.94
CA LEU A 96 -13.43 31.38 -11.61
C LEU A 96 -12.45 31.98 -10.60
N GLN A 97 -11.44 31.24 -10.23
CA GLN A 97 -10.36 31.69 -9.37
C GLN A 97 -9.06 31.80 -10.16
N VAL A 98 -8.17 32.66 -9.73
CA VAL A 98 -6.81 32.75 -10.29
C VAL A 98 -5.96 31.68 -9.62
N ALA A 99 -5.48 30.70 -10.41
CA ALA A 99 -4.65 29.58 -9.94
C ALA A 99 -5.27 28.82 -8.73
N PRO A 100 -6.49 28.27 -8.88
CA PRO A 100 -7.12 27.53 -7.78
C PRO A 100 -6.32 26.29 -7.43
N ARG A 101 -6.45 25.81 -6.18
CA ARG A 101 -6.03 24.45 -5.82
C ARG A 101 -6.85 23.47 -6.67
N LEU A 102 -6.19 22.53 -7.31
CA LEU A 102 -6.86 21.55 -8.18
C LEU A 102 -6.68 20.12 -7.67
N LEU A 103 -5.45 19.70 -7.43
CA LEU A 103 -5.09 18.33 -7.12
C LEU A 103 -4.11 18.26 -5.93
N GLU A 104 -4.05 19.30 -5.12
CA GLU A 104 -3.25 19.33 -3.89
C GLU A 104 -4.00 18.58 -2.79
N GLU A 105 -3.95 17.26 -2.87
CA GLU A 105 -4.55 16.36 -1.87
C GLU A 105 -3.83 16.51 -0.52
N GLU A 106 -4.56 16.43 0.55
CA GLU A 106 -4.05 16.43 1.92
C GLU A 106 -4.16 15.03 2.52
N TYR A 107 -3.07 14.52 3.09
CA TYR A 107 -3.00 13.15 3.59
C TYR A 107 -2.88 13.10 5.11
N ASN A 108 -3.72 12.28 5.73
CA ASN A 108 -3.71 12.02 7.15
C ASN A 108 -3.00 10.70 7.51
N LEU A 109 -3.02 10.31 8.78
CA LEU A 109 -2.37 9.09 9.24
C LEU A 109 -3.03 7.83 8.64
N GLU A 110 -4.37 7.74 8.55
CA GLU A 110 -5.02 6.55 7.97
C GLU A 110 -4.65 6.35 6.50
N ASP A 111 -4.43 7.45 5.75
CA ASP A 111 -3.94 7.38 4.37
C ASP A 111 -2.53 6.76 4.31
N ALA A 112 -1.65 7.15 5.24
CA ALA A 112 -0.32 6.58 5.32
C ALA A 112 -0.34 5.08 5.63
N LEU A 113 -1.24 4.65 6.53
CA LEU A 113 -1.39 3.24 6.85
C LEU A 113 -1.89 2.44 5.63
N LEU A 114 -2.86 2.97 4.89
CA LEU A 114 -3.36 2.32 3.67
C LEU A 114 -2.30 2.28 2.57
N VAL A 115 -1.51 3.35 2.38
CA VAL A 115 -0.38 3.35 1.45
C VAL A 115 0.63 2.26 1.83
N GLY A 116 0.90 2.06 3.12
CA GLY A 116 1.68 0.93 3.59
C GLY A 116 1.10 -0.42 3.16
N GLY A 117 -0.22 -0.61 3.28
CA GLY A 117 -0.92 -1.79 2.79
C GLY A 117 -0.81 -1.99 1.28
N PHE A 118 -0.93 -0.91 0.48
CA PHE A 118 -0.72 -0.99 -0.97
C PHE A 118 0.70 -1.44 -1.32
N LEU A 119 1.70 -0.90 -0.64
CA LEU A 119 3.10 -1.29 -0.85
C LEU A 119 3.34 -2.75 -0.49
N ASN A 120 2.74 -3.25 0.60
CA ASN A 120 2.77 -4.67 0.94
C ASN A 120 2.17 -5.52 -0.19
N SER A 121 1.02 -5.12 -0.73
CA SER A 121 0.35 -5.83 -1.83
C SER A 121 1.20 -5.84 -3.10
N LEU A 122 1.80 -4.70 -3.46
CA LEU A 122 2.69 -4.59 -4.62
C LEU A 122 3.94 -5.46 -4.47
N MET A 123 4.54 -5.51 -3.27
CA MET A 123 5.67 -6.39 -2.97
C MET A 123 5.29 -7.86 -3.13
N ARG A 124 4.18 -8.31 -2.52
CA ARG A 124 3.72 -9.71 -2.62
C ARG A 124 3.45 -10.16 -4.06
N HIS A 125 3.09 -9.25 -4.94
CA HIS A 125 2.81 -9.51 -6.36
C HIS A 125 3.95 -9.11 -7.30
N SER A 126 5.18 -8.96 -6.80
CA SER A 126 6.34 -8.54 -7.59
C SER A 126 6.79 -9.54 -8.67
N ASP A 127 6.30 -10.78 -8.61
CA ASP A 127 6.44 -11.76 -9.69
C ASP A 127 5.71 -11.34 -10.98
N ARG A 128 4.65 -10.55 -10.85
CA ARG A 128 3.84 -10.04 -11.96
C ARG A 128 3.94 -8.53 -12.11
N VAL A 129 3.88 -7.76 -11.03
CA VAL A 129 3.98 -6.29 -11.03
C VAL A 129 5.44 -5.88 -10.98
N ARG A 130 6.00 -5.41 -12.10
CA ARG A 130 7.39 -4.99 -12.19
C ARG A 130 7.60 -3.49 -12.14
N ILE A 131 6.55 -2.73 -12.40
CA ILE A 131 6.53 -1.27 -12.26
C ILE A 131 5.34 -0.91 -11.38
N ALA A 132 5.58 -0.07 -10.37
CA ALA A 132 4.55 0.49 -9.51
C ALA A 132 4.90 1.96 -9.22
N CYS A 133 4.13 2.89 -9.82
CA CYS A 133 4.40 4.32 -9.71
C CYS A 133 3.29 5.01 -8.92
N MET A 134 3.66 5.62 -7.80
CA MET A 134 2.74 6.50 -7.10
C MET A 134 2.50 7.77 -7.93
N ALA A 135 1.27 8.12 -8.18
CA ALA A 135 0.88 9.35 -8.87
C ALA A 135 0.43 10.40 -7.84
N GLN A 136 1.16 11.53 -7.67
CA GLN A 136 2.43 11.89 -8.30
C GLN A 136 3.47 12.19 -7.21
N LEU A 137 4.55 12.91 -7.50
CA LEU A 137 5.64 13.09 -6.54
C LEU A 137 5.55 14.40 -5.74
N VAL A 138 5.25 15.52 -6.41
CA VAL A 138 5.27 16.87 -5.81
C VAL A 138 4.01 17.64 -6.17
N ASN A 139 3.35 18.23 -5.19
CA ASN A 139 2.19 19.13 -5.24
C ASN A 139 0.89 18.55 -5.79
N VAL A 140 0.93 17.59 -6.70
CA VAL A 140 -0.24 16.98 -7.34
C VAL A 140 -0.47 15.60 -6.75
N ILE A 141 -1.52 15.43 -5.92
CA ILE A 141 -1.82 14.17 -5.20
C ILE A 141 -0.54 13.50 -4.67
N ALA A 142 0.27 14.26 -3.95
CA ALA A 142 1.69 13.95 -3.80
C ALA A 142 2.15 13.76 -2.35
N PRO A 143 3.16 12.90 -2.11
CA PRO A 143 3.79 12.78 -0.80
C PRO A 143 4.57 14.04 -0.37
N LEU A 144 4.93 14.91 -1.31
CA LEU A 144 5.67 16.15 -1.06
C LEU A 144 4.85 17.36 -1.52
N VAL A 145 4.78 18.38 -0.67
CA VAL A 145 4.16 19.67 -1.00
C VAL A 145 5.19 20.76 -0.79
N THR A 146 5.24 21.72 -1.70
CA THR A 146 6.17 22.84 -1.66
C THR A 146 5.43 24.16 -1.62
N ASN A 147 6.01 25.14 -0.95
CA ASN A 147 5.67 26.55 -1.00
C ASN A 147 6.96 27.37 -0.99
N ASP A 148 6.84 28.70 -0.90
CA ASP A 148 7.98 29.61 -0.89
C ASP A 148 8.88 29.43 0.36
N GLU A 149 8.38 28.78 1.42
CA GLU A 149 9.09 28.57 2.69
C GLU A 149 9.85 27.23 2.75
N GLY A 150 9.46 26.25 1.91
CA GLY A 150 10.15 24.95 1.91
C GLY A 150 9.35 23.77 1.37
N VAL A 151 9.71 22.60 1.89
CA VAL A 151 9.12 21.29 1.49
C VAL A 151 8.46 20.66 2.70
N LEU A 152 7.19 20.30 2.56
CA LEU A 152 6.43 19.51 3.51
C LEU A 152 6.41 18.04 3.08
N ARG A 153 6.77 17.13 3.99
CA ARG A 153 6.53 15.69 3.86
C ARG A 153 5.13 15.38 4.39
N GLN A 154 4.23 14.99 3.52
CA GLN A 154 2.91 14.50 3.92
C GLN A 154 3.01 13.12 4.57
N SER A 155 1.96 12.64 5.23
CA SER A 155 1.98 11.37 5.96
C SER A 155 2.33 10.17 5.08
N ILE A 156 1.85 10.13 3.82
CA ILE A 156 2.09 9.05 2.85
C ILE A 156 3.56 8.99 2.36
N TYR A 157 4.35 10.02 2.61
CA TYR A 157 5.78 10.05 2.29
C TYR A 157 6.53 8.90 3.01
N TYR A 158 6.22 8.68 4.28
CA TYR A 158 7.02 7.78 5.12
C TYR A 158 6.94 6.31 4.70
N PRO A 159 5.76 5.68 4.51
CA PRO A 159 5.71 4.30 4.05
C PRO A 159 6.33 4.13 2.67
N TYR A 160 6.19 5.11 1.78
CA TYR A 160 6.82 5.07 0.46
C TYR A 160 8.34 5.17 0.53
N ALA A 161 8.87 6.08 1.36
CA ALA A 161 10.30 6.22 1.60
C ALA A 161 10.89 4.93 2.20
N TRP A 162 10.20 4.31 3.17
CA TRP A 162 10.63 3.04 3.76
C TRP A 162 10.65 1.90 2.73
N ALA A 163 9.65 1.83 1.85
CA ALA A 163 9.67 0.83 0.78
C ALA A 163 10.86 1.04 -0.16
N LEU A 164 11.15 2.28 -0.55
CA LEU A 164 12.32 2.58 -1.39
C LEU A 164 13.66 2.27 -0.71
N GLU A 165 13.74 2.42 0.60
CA GLU A 165 14.97 2.17 1.36
C GLU A 165 15.15 0.70 1.72
N TYR A 166 14.10 0.05 2.19
CA TYR A 166 14.18 -1.26 2.84
C TYR A 166 13.67 -2.42 1.97
N ALA A 167 12.76 -2.19 1.01
CA ALA A 167 12.22 -3.26 0.16
C ALA A 167 13.19 -3.56 -1.00
N ARG A 168 14.31 -4.18 -0.67
CA ARG A 168 15.37 -4.52 -1.62
C ARG A 168 15.50 -6.04 -1.78
N GLY A 169 16.06 -6.44 -2.92
CA GLY A 169 16.32 -7.83 -3.23
C GLY A 169 15.05 -8.57 -3.66
N ARG A 170 14.75 -9.69 -3.05
CA ARG A 170 13.58 -10.51 -3.40
C ARG A 170 12.55 -10.56 -2.27
N VAL A 171 11.30 -10.69 -2.64
CA VAL A 171 10.19 -10.88 -1.68
C VAL A 171 10.23 -12.29 -1.12
N LEU A 172 10.02 -12.40 0.19
CA LEU A 172 9.94 -13.68 0.90
C LEU A 172 8.50 -14.21 0.85
N ASP A 173 8.38 -15.53 0.74
CA ASP A 173 7.10 -16.23 0.92
C ASP A 173 6.77 -16.31 2.41
N LEU A 174 5.59 -15.84 2.79
CA LEU A 174 5.17 -15.72 4.18
C LEU A 174 3.92 -16.56 4.45
N ALA A 175 3.95 -17.37 5.51
CA ALA A 175 2.74 -17.90 6.12
C ALA A 175 2.31 -16.95 7.26
N VAL A 176 1.24 -16.19 7.05
CA VAL A 176 0.72 -15.23 8.04
C VAL A 176 -0.53 -15.80 8.69
N GLU A 177 -0.50 -15.99 10.01
CA GLU A 177 -1.66 -16.33 10.82
C GLU A 177 -2.09 -15.10 11.62
N SER A 178 -3.33 -14.66 11.44
CA SER A 178 -3.91 -13.49 12.10
C SER A 178 -5.38 -13.69 12.34
N ASP A 179 -5.86 -13.22 13.50
CA ASP A 179 -7.29 -12.99 13.67
C ASP A 179 -7.80 -12.01 12.60
N SER A 180 -9.10 -12.07 12.38
CA SER A 180 -9.78 -11.26 11.36
C SER A 180 -11.00 -10.55 11.95
N TYR A 181 -11.39 -9.46 11.31
CA TYR A 181 -12.61 -8.73 11.64
C TYR A 181 -13.59 -8.74 10.46
N PRO A 182 -14.91 -8.73 10.73
CA PRO A 182 -15.89 -8.72 9.67
C PRO A 182 -16.01 -7.35 9.01
N ILE A 183 -16.15 -7.36 7.68
CA ILE A 183 -16.56 -6.18 6.93
C ILE A 183 -17.92 -6.48 6.29
N THR A 184 -18.95 -5.68 6.64
CA THR A 184 -20.24 -5.80 5.99
C THR A 184 -20.28 -4.96 4.72
N ALA A 185 -20.70 -5.57 3.62
CA ALA A 185 -20.88 -4.88 2.33
C ALA A 185 -22.18 -4.05 2.26
N GLU A 186 -22.96 -4.01 3.33
CA GLU A 186 -24.25 -3.31 3.37
C GLU A 186 -24.08 -1.81 3.13
N GLY A 187 -24.77 -1.29 2.13
CA GLY A 187 -24.72 0.13 1.75
C GLY A 187 -23.51 0.54 0.89
N LEU A 188 -22.65 -0.40 0.48
CA LEU A 188 -21.53 -0.15 -0.40
C LEU A 188 -21.88 -0.44 -1.86
N ARG A 189 -21.10 0.14 -2.77
CA ARG A 189 -21.24 -0.16 -4.20
C ARG A 189 -20.94 -1.65 -4.46
N PRO A 190 -21.75 -2.34 -5.31
CA PRO A 190 -21.59 -3.77 -5.58
C PRO A 190 -20.24 -4.16 -6.22
N ASP A 191 -19.59 -3.23 -6.90
CA ASP A 191 -18.29 -3.41 -7.52
C ASP A 191 -17.13 -3.25 -6.52
N PHE A 192 -17.43 -2.81 -5.29
CA PHE A 192 -16.49 -2.69 -4.19
C PHE A 192 -16.63 -3.89 -3.24
N ALA A 193 -16.35 -5.09 -3.74
CA ALA A 193 -16.38 -6.29 -2.93
C ALA A 193 -15.14 -6.34 -2.02
N CYS A 194 -15.35 -6.05 -0.74
CA CYS A 194 -14.44 -6.46 0.30
C CYS A 194 -14.60 -7.96 0.59
N GLU A 195 -13.56 -8.60 1.08
CA GLU A 195 -13.69 -9.92 1.70
C GLU A 195 -14.56 -9.78 2.97
N ASP A 196 -15.41 -10.76 3.26
CA ASP A 196 -16.30 -10.72 4.43
C ASP A 196 -15.52 -10.68 5.75
N MET A 197 -14.30 -11.23 5.75
CA MET A 197 -13.39 -11.26 6.88
C MET A 197 -12.01 -10.73 6.47
N VAL A 198 -11.50 -9.73 7.17
CA VAL A 198 -10.22 -9.07 6.89
C VAL A 198 -9.23 -9.38 8.00
N PRO A 199 -8.04 -9.92 7.68
CA PRO A 199 -6.99 -10.11 8.68
C PRO A 199 -6.58 -8.77 9.32
N TYR A 200 -6.37 -8.77 10.64
CA TYR A 200 -5.83 -7.60 11.31
C TYR A 200 -4.41 -7.26 10.85
N LEU A 201 -3.60 -8.30 10.63
CA LEU A 201 -2.23 -8.12 10.17
C LEU A 201 -2.11 -8.30 8.67
N ASP A 202 -1.44 -7.36 8.02
CA ASP A 202 -1.01 -7.44 6.62
C ASP A 202 0.50 -7.29 6.58
N VAL A 203 1.19 -8.27 6.02
CA VAL A 203 2.65 -8.36 6.12
C VAL A 203 3.27 -8.62 4.76
N ALA A 204 4.38 -7.94 4.50
CA ALA A 204 5.31 -8.29 3.43
C ALA A 204 6.73 -8.33 3.98
N ALA A 205 7.61 -9.10 3.36
CA ALA A 205 9.02 -9.13 3.74
C ALA A 205 9.91 -9.30 2.52
N THR A 206 11.11 -8.74 2.61
CA THR A 206 12.14 -8.83 1.56
C THR A 206 13.48 -9.28 2.12
N LEU A 207 14.29 -9.86 1.25
CA LEU A 207 15.67 -10.26 1.53
C LEU A 207 16.59 -9.65 0.50
N ASP A 208 17.47 -8.77 0.95
CA ASP A 208 18.60 -8.22 0.22
C ASP A 208 19.83 -9.06 0.55
N GLU A 209 20.10 -10.05 -0.30
CA GLU A 209 21.24 -10.96 -0.11
C GLU A 209 22.60 -10.26 -0.26
N GLU A 210 22.66 -9.22 -1.11
CA GLU A 210 23.89 -8.47 -1.35
C GLU A 210 24.33 -7.69 -0.10
N ASN A 211 23.38 -7.19 0.67
CA ASN A 211 23.62 -6.40 1.89
C ASN A 211 23.34 -7.19 3.17
N ALA A 212 23.05 -8.50 3.08
CA ALA A 212 22.72 -9.38 4.21
C ALA A 212 21.64 -8.75 5.11
N ARG A 213 20.54 -8.29 4.49
CA ARG A 213 19.45 -7.58 5.16
C ARG A 213 18.09 -8.23 4.87
N ALA A 214 17.33 -8.51 5.91
CA ALA A 214 15.90 -8.80 5.80
C ALA A 214 15.09 -7.61 6.29
N SER A 215 13.98 -7.30 5.61
CA SER A 215 13.07 -6.23 6.02
C SER A 215 11.65 -6.74 6.05
N ILE A 216 10.92 -6.41 7.11
CA ILE A 216 9.54 -6.84 7.34
C ILE A 216 8.67 -5.60 7.50
N PHE A 217 7.57 -5.55 6.77
CA PHE A 217 6.60 -4.48 6.73
C PHE A 217 5.28 -5.00 7.28
N ILE A 218 4.77 -4.39 8.34
CA ILE A 218 3.60 -4.87 9.06
C ILE A 218 2.57 -3.75 9.17
N LEU A 219 1.41 -3.92 8.55
CA LEU A 219 0.22 -3.12 8.80
C LEU A 219 -0.62 -3.82 9.88
N ASN A 220 -0.85 -3.16 11.00
CA ASN A 220 -1.86 -3.57 11.98
C ASN A 220 -3.13 -2.73 11.75
N ARG A 221 -4.19 -3.39 11.27
CA ARG A 221 -5.50 -2.79 11.02
C ARG A 221 -6.40 -2.74 12.26
N ASP A 222 -5.98 -3.34 13.38
CA ASP A 222 -6.72 -3.23 14.64
C ASP A 222 -6.65 -1.78 15.13
N LEU A 223 -7.81 -1.13 15.19
CA LEU A 223 -7.90 0.28 15.56
C LEU A 223 -7.75 0.52 17.06
N ASP A 224 -7.98 -0.52 17.85
CA ASP A 224 -8.14 -0.43 19.30
C ASP A 224 -7.03 -1.13 20.09
N ALA A 225 -6.41 -2.17 19.50
CA ALA A 225 -5.46 -3.00 20.22
C ALA A 225 -4.09 -3.13 19.54
N GLU A 226 -3.03 -3.06 20.35
CA GLU A 226 -1.73 -3.56 19.93
C GLU A 226 -1.76 -5.08 19.74
N ARG A 227 -0.88 -5.60 18.89
CA ARG A 227 -0.80 -7.03 18.60
C ARG A 227 0.60 -7.56 18.87
N ASP A 228 0.67 -8.72 19.54
CA ASP A 228 1.91 -9.46 19.66
C ASP A 228 2.16 -10.21 18.34
N VAL A 229 3.28 -9.90 17.69
CA VAL A 229 3.69 -10.53 16.43
C VAL A 229 4.90 -11.41 16.68
N THR A 230 4.77 -12.71 16.41
CA THR A 230 5.87 -13.65 16.48
C THR A 230 6.34 -14.00 15.08
N ILE A 231 7.58 -13.66 14.78
CA ILE A 231 8.26 -13.95 13.51
C ILE A 231 9.10 -15.21 13.71
N ARG A 232 8.86 -16.23 12.88
CA ARG A 232 9.65 -17.47 12.89
C ARG A 232 10.36 -17.62 11.56
N TRP A 233 11.65 -17.82 11.63
CA TRP A 233 12.50 -18.01 10.47
C TRP A 233 12.67 -19.49 10.17
N GLN A 234 12.57 -19.87 8.89
CA GLN A 234 12.79 -21.25 8.47
C GLN A 234 14.25 -21.48 8.04
N ASN A 235 14.77 -20.64 7.16
CA ASN A 235 16.05 -20.82 6.49
C ASN A 235 17.00 -19.63 6.64
N LEU A 236 16.63 -18.61 7.41
CA LEU A 236 17.44 -17.44 7.71
C LEU A 236 17.69 -17.37 9.21
N GLN A 237 18.80 -16.77 9.60
CA GLN A 237 19.10 -16.48 10.99
C GLN A 237 19.33 -14.98 11.17
N PRO A 238 18.47 -14.28 11.91
CA PRO A 238 18.72 -12.89 12.25
C PRO A 238 19.94 -12.77 13.16
N ALA A 239 20.91 -11.98 12.72
CA ALA A 239 22.14 -11.66 13.47
C ALA A 239 21.94 -10.44 14.38
N GLY A 240 21.05 -9.51 14.00
CA GLY A 240 20.79 -8.31 14.79
C GLY A 240 19.63 -7.49 14.22
N VAL A 241 19.08 -6.60 15.04
CA VAL A 241 18.10 -5.59 14.60
C VAL A 241 18.84 -4.34 14.18
N LEU A 242 18.63 -3.89 12.94
CA LEU A 242 19.21 -2.66 12.40
C LEU A 242 18.33 -1.45 12.69
N SER A 243 17.01 -1.59 12.50
CA SER A 243 16.03 -0.57 12.83
C SER A 243 14.65 -1.18 13.08
N CYS A 244 13.86 -0.52 13.91
CA CYS A 244 12.44 -0.82 14.11
C CYS A 244 11.70 0.50 14.28
N GLU A 245 10.87 0.87 13.31
CA GLU A 245 10.15 2.14 13.29
C GLU A 245 8.69 1.92 12.96
N THR A 246 7.83 2.79 13.45
CA THR A 246 6.39 2.73 13.21
C THR A 246 5.77 4.10 12.95
N LEU A 247 4.72 4.11 12.12
CA LEU A 247 3.73 5.18 12.04
C LEU A 247 2.50 4.74 12.82
N THR A 248 2.12 5.51 13.82
CA THR A 248 0.92 5.30 14.64
C THR A 248 0.54 6.60 15.35
N GLY A 249 -0.68 6.69 15.82
CA GLY A 249 -1.17 7.83 16.60
C GLY A 249 -2.61 7.64 17.04
N SER A 250 -3.02 8.33 18.09
CA SER A 250 -4.40 8.29 18.61
C SER A 250 -5.40 9.04 17.72
N ASP A 251 -4.92 9.96 16.88
CA ASP A 251 -5.73 10.71 15.93
C ASP A 251 -5.38 10.26 14.52
N LEU A 252 -6.19 9.36 13.96
CA LEU A 252 -6.00 8.84 12.60
C LEU A 252 -6.24 9.89 11.50
N LYS A 253 -6.89 11.01 11.84
CA LYS A 253 -7.10 12.14 10.93
C LYS A 253 -6.00 13.21 11.06
N ALA A 254 -4.97 12.96 11.88
CA ALA A 254 -3.82 13.86 11.98
C ALA A 254 -3.10 14.00 10.64
N MET A 255 -2.78 15.23 10.26
CA MET A 255 -2.07 15.59 9.02
C MET A 255 -0.85 16.42 9.34
N ASN A 256 0.18 16.33 8.50
CA ASN A 256 1.30 17.25 8.51
C ASN A 256 0.92 18.55 7.80
N THR A 257 1.36 19.67 8.37
CA THR A 257 1.20 21.02 7.79
C THR A 257 2.53 21.74 7.85
N PHE A 258 2.70 22.82 7.11
CA PHE A 258 3.92 23.64 7.21
C PHE A 258 4.17 24.17 8.63
N THR A 259 3.12 24.40 9.42
CA THR A 259 3.25 24.82 10.83
C THR A 259 3.45 23.64 11.79
N GLN A 260 3.07 22.43 11.42
CA GLN A 260 3.22 21.20 12.22
C GLN A 260 3.75 20.06 11.34
N PRO A 261 5.00 20.14 10.82
CA PRO A 261 5.50 19.24 9.78
C PRO A 261 5.80 17.80 10.25
N HIS A 262 5.74 17.54 11.54
CA HIS A 262 6.06 16.26 12.18
C HIS A 262 4.94 15.72 13.07
N ARG A 263 3.68 16.16 12.86
CA ARG A 263 2.53 15.65 13.61
C ARG A 263 2.31 14.16 13.35
N VAL A 264 2.53 13.74 12.10
CA VAL A 264 2.64 12.33 11.69
C VAL A 264 4.08 12.11 11.24
N ALA A 265 4.82 11.33 12.01
CA ALA A 265 6.22 11.01 11.70
C ALA A 265 6.60 9.64 12.28
N PRO A 266 7.62 8.99 11.72
CA PRO A 266 8.18 7.75 12.27
C PRO A 266 8.57 7.88 13.75
N ARG A 267 8.33 6.78 14.49
CA ARG A 267 8.77 6.64 15.89
C ARG A 267 9.50 5.31 16.03
N ALA A 268 10.59 5.32 16.77
CA ALA A 268 11.26 4.08 17.13
C ALA A 268 10.34 3.22 18.02
N LEU A 269 10.39 1.91 17.80
CA LEU A 269 9.80 0.89 18.68
C LEU A 269 10.89 0.12 19.39
N ASP A 270 10.49 -0.52 20.49
CA ASP A 270 11.34 -1.49 21.18
C ASP A 270 11.69 -2.63 20.23
N THR A 271 12.98 -2.91 20.12
CA THR A 271 13.49 -3.91 19.21
C THR A 271 13.33 -5.31 19.78
N PRO A 272 12.80 -6.29 19.00
CA PRO A 272 12.75 -7.68 19.46
C PRO A 272 14.16 -8.25 19.59
N GLN A 273 14.34 -9.23 20.46
CA GLN A 273 15.60 -9.96 20.56
C GLN A 273 15.82 -10.82 19.31
N PRO A 274 16.98 -10.73 18.63
CA PRO A 274 17.28 -11.58 17.49
C PRO A 274 17.27 -13.05 17.85
N GLY A 275 16.74 -13.89 16.96
CA GLY A 275 16.68 -15.35 17.16
C GLY A 275 15.77 -16.03 16.15
N GLN A 276 15.72 -17.36 16.20
CA GLN A 276 14.88 -18.17 15.32
C GLN A 276 13.37 -17.83 15.45
N ALA A 277 12.95 -17.42 16.62
CA ALA A 277 11.64 -16.85 16.89
C ALA A 277 11.84 -15.50 17.61
N MET A 278 11.22 -14.47 17.07
CA MET A 278 11.30 -13.10 17.57
C MET A 278 9.87 -12.62 17.84
N THR A 279 9.62 -12.05 19.01
CA THR A 279 8.30 -11.48 19.34
C THR A 279 8.42 -9.98 19.59
N MET A 280 7.50 -9.22 18.99
CA MET A 280 7.40 -7.78 19.19
C MET A 280 5.94 -7.35 19.29
N LYS A 281 5.73 -6.19 19.91
CA LYS A 281 4.44 -5.54 19.96
C LYS A 281 4.31 -4.55 18.82
N VAL A 282 3.22 -4.67 18.06
CA VAL A 282 2.87 -3.76 16.96
C VAL A 282 1.69 -2.92 17.40
N PRO A 283 1.82 -1.59 17.52
CA PRO A 283 0.76 -0.72 18.03
C PRO A 283 -0.54 -0.86 17.26
N ALA A 284 -1.65 -0.49 17.87
CA ALA A 284 -2.93 -0.33 17.21
C ALA A 284 -2.82 0.66 16.06
N ALA A 285 -3.58 0.45 14.99
CA ALA A 285 -3.63 1.33 13.81
C ALA A 285 -2.22 1.82 13.43
N SER A 286 -1.37 0.91 12.97
CA SER A 286 0.03 1.23 12.71
C SER A 286 0.57 0.58 11.44
N TYR A 287 1.60 1.21 10.88
CA TYR A 287 2.46 0.62 9.87
C TYR A 287 3.89 0.61 10.39
N THR A 288 4.46 -0.56 10.50
CA THR A 288 5.77 -0.80 11.13
C THR A 288 6.74 -1.41 10.14
N VAL A 289 7.98 -0.93 10.14
CA VAL A 289 9.11 -1.55 9.43
C VAL A 289 10.15 -2.04 10.41
N LEU A 290 10.54 -3.31 10.26
CA LEU A 290 11.63 -3.95 11.00
C LEU A 290 12.70 -4.36 10.02
N SER A 291 13.91 -3.82 10.19
CA SER A 291 15.09 -4.17 9.38
C SER A 291 16.09 -4.95 10.22
N LEU A 292 16.59 -6.04 9.67
CA LEU A 292 17.43 -7.02 10.35
C LEU A 292 18.70 -7.30 9.54
N ALA A 293 19.83 -7.43 10.23
CA ALA A 293 20.97 -8.12 9.67
C ALA A 293 20.71 -9.63 9.70
N VAL A 294 21.09 -10.34 8.66
CA VAL A 294 20.94 -11.81 8.53
C VAL A 294 22.27 -12.45 8.12
N ASP A 295 22.48 -13.70 8.58
CA ASP A 295 23.63 -14.51 8.20
C ASP A 295 23.34 -15.36 6.97
#